data_3794fade63a0ffa17b85028266403782
#
_entry.id   3794fade63a0ffa17b85028266403782
#
_cell.length_a   1.000
_cell.length_b   1.000
_cell.length_c   1.000
_cell.angle_alpha   90.00
_cell.angle_beta   90.00
_cell.angle_gamma   90.00
#
_symmetry.space_group_name_H-M   'P 1'
#
loop_
_entity.id
_entity.type
_entity.pdbx_description
1 polymer ?
#
loop_
_entity_poly.entity_id
_entity_poly.type
_entity_poly.pdbx_seq_one_letter_code
_entity_poly.pdbx_strand_id
1 'polypeptide(L)'
;RKYQYESKKTQYYQFMEKIDSYNGCLLRVLTEEFSQIMLSYFASRNGVSSSSPEKLTLEFKEKAQKAIAKIQKQEAELFSQLNSLKLSANAEIITLLEKLVFDIKYSKKHLEDVLNYIGSNNFKFSPSVPEELLSKSDNNQHNILETKEKLMNALRLDLDKI
;
A
#
# COMPACT_ATOMS: atom_id res chain seq x y z
N ARG A 1 15.54 32.91 5.56
CA ARG A 1 14.25 32.78 4.86
C ARG A 1 14.33 31.84 3.66
N LYS A 2 15.25 32.10 2.72
CA LYS A 2 15.50 31.24 1.56
C LYS A 2 15.92 29.81 1.98
N TYR A 3 16.81 29.69 2.93
CA TYR A 3 17.28 28.41 3.47
C TYR A 3 16.14 27.59 4.09
N GLN A 4 15.28 28.22 4.87
CA GLN A 4 14.10 27.54 5.46
C GLN A 4 13.12 27.05 4.41
N TYR A 5 12.88 27.86 3.38
CA TYR A 5 12.02 27.49 2.26
C TYR A 5 12.54 26.25 1.52
N GLU A 6 13.83 26.30 1.12
CA GLU A 6 14.44 25.18 0.38
C GLU A 6 14.52 23.91 1.23
N SER A 7 14.79 24.03 2.52
CA SER A 7 14.83 22.89 3.43
C SER A 7 13.44 22.23 3.58
N LYS A 8 12.42 23.02 3.85
CA LYS A 8 11.03 22.51 3.94
C LYS A 8 10.54 21.93 2.62
N LYS A 9 10.80 22.62 1.53
CA LYS A 9 10.44 22.17 0.19
C LYS A 9 11.05 20.79 -0.10
N THR A 10 12.33 20.60 0.18
CA THR A 10 13.02 19.32 0.02
C THR A 10 12.38 18.23 0.86
N GLN A 11 12.09 18.49 2.14
CA GLN A 11 11.42 17.53 3.02
C GLN A 11 10.03 17.13 2.49
N TYR A 12 9.26 18.09 2.02
CA TYR A 12 7.91 17.84 1.51
C TYR A 12 7.96 17.00 0.23
N TYR A 13 8.85 17.29 -0.70
CA TYR A 13 9.02 16.49 -1.91
C TYR A 13 9.48 15.06 -1.61
N GLN A 14 10.45 14.90 -0.73
CA GLN A 14 10.93 13.57 -0.34
C GLN A 14 9.82 12.74 0.32
N PHE A 15 9.01 13.35 1.15
CA PHE A 15 7.87 12.69 1.78
C PHE A 15 6.83 12.25 0.75
N MET A 16 6.45 13.12 -0.18
CA MET A 16 5.50 12.78 -1.25
C MET A 16 6.03 11.66 -2.15
N GLU A 17 7.30 11.67 -2.47
CA GLU A 17 7.97 10.60 -3.22
C GLU A 17 7.90 9.25 -2.48
N LYS A 18 8.08 9.25 -1.18
CA LYS A 18 7.95 8.04 -0.34
C LYS A 18 6.52 7.51 -0.31
N ILE A 19 5.52 8.38 -0.25
CA ILE A 19 4.10 8.00 -0.36
C ILE A 19 3.85 7.32 -1.71
N ASP A 20 4.32 7.91 -2.80
CA ASP A 20 4.12 7.37 -4.14
C ASP A 20 4.79 6.01 -4.31
N SER A 21 6.00 5.85 -3.79
CA SER A 21 6.72 4.57 -3.79
C SER A 21 5.98 3.50 -2.99
N TYR A 22 5.46 3.86 -1.83
CA TYR A 22 4.67 2.95 -0.99
C TYR A 22 3.38 2.50 -1.68
N ASN A 23 2.60 3.45 -2.21
CA ASN A 23 1.37 3.14 -2.94
C ASN A 23 1.64 2.31 -4.19
N GLY A 24 2.70 2.61 -4.94
CA GLY A 24 3.12 1.84 -6.10
C GLY A 24 3.48 0.40 -5.73
N CYS A 25 4.11 0.19 -4.60
CA CYS A 25 4.43 -1.16 -4.09
C CYS A 25 3.16 -1.94 -3.75
N LEU A 26 2.22 -1.32 -3.01
CA LEU A 26 0.93 -1.95 -2.67
C LEU A 26 0.13 -2.35 -3.92
N LEU A 27 0.01 -1.44 -4.88
CA LEU A 27 -0.71 -1.70 -6.13
C LEU A 27 -0.08 -2.81 -6.95
N ARG A 28 1.24 -2.87 -7.00
CA ARG A 28 1.97 -3.92 -7.72
C ARG A 28 1.75 -5.29 -7.11
N VAL A 29 1.77 -5.39 -5.79
CA VAL A 29 1.45 -6.64 -5.08
C VAL A 29 0.02 -7.08 -5.38
N LEU A 30 -0.95 -6.16 -5.29
CA LEU A 30 -2.36 -6.47 -5.52
C LEU A 30 -2.66 -6.85 -6.97
N THR A 31 -2.05 -6.19 -7.96
CA THR A 31 -2.38 -6.40 -9.37
C THR A 31 -1.54 -7.46 -10.04
N GLU A 32 -0.21 -7.39 -9.93
CA GLU A 32 0.70 -8.30 -10.64
C GLU A 32 0.84 -9.65 -9.95
N GLU A 33 1.20 -9.67 -8.68
CA GLU A 33 1.43 -10.93 -7.94
C GLU A 33 0.15 -11.71 -7.76
N PHE A 34 -0.94 -11.04 -7.44
CA PHE A 34 -2.26 -11.65 -7.34
C PHE A 34 -2.70 -12.28 -8.66
N SER A 35 -2.57 -11.57 -9.78
CA SER A 35 -2.95 -12.07 -11.09
C SER A 35 -2.14 -13.30 -11.50
N GLN A 36 -0.84 -13.31 -11.24
CA GLN A 36 0.02 -14.46 -11.53
C GLN A 36 -0.37 -15.69 -10.72
N ILE A 37 -0.73 -15.50 -9.46
CA ILE A 37 -1.17 -16.58 -8.59
C ILE A 37 -2.49 -17.17 -9.07
N MET A 38 -3.44 -16.33 -9.43
CA MET A 38 -4.72 -16.76 -9.97
C MET A 38 -4.54 -17.56 -11.26
N LEU A 39 -3.71 -17.08 -12.18
CA LEU A 39 -3.38 -17.78 -13.41
C LEU A 39 -2.74 -19.13 -13.16
N SER A 40 -1.78 -19.22 -12.25
CA SER A 40 -1.11 -20.47 -11.88
C SER A 40 -2.09 -21.46 -11.25
N TYR A 41 -2.99 -20.99 -10.42
CA TYR A 41 -4.01 -21.81 -9.76
C TYR A 41 -5.01 -22.39 -10.78
N PHE A 42 -5.50 -21.57 -11.70
CA PHE A 42 -6.39 -22.03 -12.76
C PHE A 42 -5.71 -23.01 -13.71
N ALA A 43 -4.47 -22.76 -14.09
CA ALA A 43 -3.69 -23.68 -14.93
C ALA A 43 -3.53 -25.06 -14.27
N SER A 44 -3.27 -25.11 -12.97
CA SER A 44 -3.19 -26.37 -12.22
C SER A 44 -4.54 -27.08 -12.16
N ARG A 45 -5.61 -26.35 -11.90
CA ARG A 45 -6.97 -26.93 -11.81
C ARG A 45 -7.45 -27.51 -13.12
N ASN A 46 -7.07 -26.92 -14.25
CA ASN A 46 -7.45 -27.38 -15.59
C ASN A 46 -6.49 -28.45 -16.16
N GLY A 47 -5.55 -28.95 -15.36
CA GLY A 47 -4.60 -29.96 -15.78
C GLY A 47 -3.51 -29.47 -16.74
N VAL A 48 -3.39 -28.17 -16.93
CA VAL A 48 -2.34 -27.54 -17.78
C VAL A 48 -1.00 -27.49 -17.06
N SER A 49 -1.00 -27.47 -15.73
CA SER A 49 0.18 -27.48 -14.89
C SER A 49 0.30 -28.80 -14.13
N SER A 50 1.51 -29.32 -13.97
CA SER A 50 1.80 -30.52 -13.19
C SER A 50 1.88 -30.25 -11.67
N SER A 51 1.73 -29.01 -11.23
CA SER A 51 1.82 -28.63 -9.83
C SER A 51 0.58 -29.01 -9.04
N SER A 52 0.76 -29.63 -7.85
CA SER A 52 -0.35 -29.92 -6.95
C SER A 52 -0.90 -28.66 -6.30
N PRO A 53 -2.18 -28.63 -5.85
CA PRO A 53 -2.73 -27.50 -5.11
C PRO A 53 -1.95 -27.14 -3.84
N GLU A 54 -1.41 -28.13 -3.14
CA GLU A 54 -0.59 -27.94 -1.94
C GLU A 54 0.73 -27.21 -2.27
N LYS A 55 1.39 -27.60 -3.34
CA LYS A 55 2.62 -26.96 -3.81
C LYS A 55 2.38 -25.51 -4.22
N LEU A 56 1.28 -25.25 -4.94
CA LEU A 56 0.90 -23.89 -5.32
C LEU A 56 0.60 -23.01 -4.09
N THR A 57 -0.06 -23.55 -3.09
CA THR A 57 -0.32 -22.83 -1.83
C THR A 57 0.97 -22.48 -1.10
N LEU A 58 1.93 -23.38 -1.06
CA LEU A 58 3.23 -23.15 -0.44
C LEU A 58 4.02 -22.06 -1.18
N GLU A 59 4.10 -22.14 -2.51
CA GLU A 59 4.74 -21.11 -3.35
C GLU A 59 4.08 -19.74 -3.16
N PHE A 60 2.76 -19.71 -3.05
CA PHE A 60 2.02 -18.50 -2.76
C PHE A 60 2.41 -17.88 -1.42
N LYS A 61 2.44 -18.69 -0.35
CA LYS A 61 2.81 -18.22 0.98
C LYS A 61 4.22 -17.61 1.00
N GLU A 62 5.17 -18.24 0.32
CA GLU A 62 6.52 -17.71 0.22
C GLU A 62 6.58 -16.37 -0.52
N LYS A 63 5.86 -16.24 -1.64
CA LYS A 63 5.76 -14.97 -2.39
C LYS A 63 5.06 -13.88 -1.58
N ALA A 64 4.00 -14.23 -0.89
CA ALA A 64 3.27 -13.30 -0.03
C ALA A 64 4.13 -12.77 1.11
N GLN A 65 4.91 -13.62 1.77
CA GLN A 65 5.84 -13.22 2.81
C GLN A 65 6.92 -12.26 2.31
N LYS A 66 7.47 -12.50 1.12
CA LYS A 66 8.44 -11.60 0.49
C LYS A 66 7.83 -10.24 0.14
N ALA A 67 6.60 -10.25 -0.38
CA ALA A 67 5.86 -9.02 -0.71
C ALA A 67 5.57 -8.20 0.55
N ILE A 68 5.10 -8.82 1.61
CA ILE A 68 4.84 -8.17 2.90
C ILE A 68 6.12 -7.58 3.47
N ALA A 69 7.24 -8.28 3.40
CA ALA A 69 8.53 -7.79 3.88
C ALA A 69 8.97 -6.51 3.14
N LYS A 70 8.78 -6.44 1.82
CA LYS A 70 9.05 -5.24 1.02
C LYS A 70 8.15 -4.07 1.45
N ILE A 71 6.87 -4.32 1.66
CA ILE A 71 5.91 -3.30 2.11
C ILE A 71 6.29 -2.78 3.49
N GLN A 72 6.65 -3.65 4.42
CA GLN A 72 7.08 -3.27 5.77
C GLN A 72 8.33 -2.39 5.76
N LYS A 73 9.29 -2.70 4.89
CA LYS A 73 10.49 -1.87 4.73
C LYS A 73 10.16 -0.47 4.25
N GLN A 74 9.31 -0.35 3.23
CA GLN A 74 8.88 0.95 2.70
C GLN A 74 8.01 1.72 3.70
N GLU A 75 7.17 1.03 4.45
CA GLU A 75 6.38 1.61 5.54
C GLU A 75 7.27 2.23 6.62
N ALA A 76 8.33 1.53 7.04
CA ALA A 76 9.29 2.04 8.01
C ALA A 76 9.99 3.32 7.53
N GLU A 77 10.41 3.36 6.26
CA GLU A 77 11.00 4.55 5.65
C GLU A 77 10.02 5.73 5.60
N LEU A 78 8.77 5.47 5.21
CA LEU A 78 7.72 6.46 5.14
C LEU A 78 7.41 7.05 6.52
N PHE A 79 7.25 6.22 7.54
CA PHE A 79 6.95 6.67 8.90
C PHE A 79 8.10 7.41 9.56
N SER A 80 9.34 7.07 9.24
CA SER A 80 10.51 7.82 9.69
C SER A 80 10.47 9.27 9.17
N GLN A 81 10.19 9.46 7.89
CA GLN A 81 10.06 10.81 7.31
C GLN A 81 8.83 11.55 7.83
N LEU A 82 7.73 10.86 8.03
CA LEU A 82 6.50 11.44 8.59
C LEU A 82 6.74 11.99 10.00
N ASN A 83 7.43 11.24 10.84
CA ASN A 83 7.76 11.71 12.18
C ASN A 83 8.64 12.96 12.15
N SER A 84 9.57 13.03 11.20
CA SER A 84 10.39 14.21 10.97
C SER A 84 9.57 15.44 10.57
N LEU A 85 8.58 15.26 9.67
CA LEU A 85 7.68 16.33 9.25
C LEU A 85 6.78 16.84 10.40
N LYS A 86 6.32 15.95 11.26
CA LYS A 86 5.47 16.34 12.41
C LYS A 86 6.14 17.34 13.35
N LEU A 87 7.45 17.35 13.40
CA LEU A 87 8.20 18.29 14.26
C LEU A 87 8.08 19.74 13.80
N SER A 88 7.87 19.98 12.51
CA SER A 88 7.85 21.33 11.93
C SER A 88 6.53 21.70 11.25
N ALA A 89 5.58 20.80 11.17
CA ALA A 89 4.31 21.00 10.49
C ALA A 89 3.28 21.72 11.36
N ASN A 90 2.38 22.49 10.70
CA ASN A 90 1.24 23.09 11.40
C ASN A 90 0.15 22.05 11.72
N ALA A 91 -0.86 22.44 12.51
CA ALA A 91 -1.91 21.54 12.97
C ALA A 91 -2.72 20.91 11.82
N GLU A 92 -3.00 21.65 10.76
CA GLU A 92 -3.73 21.15 9.59
C GLU A 92 -2.94 20.04 8.87
N ILE A 93 -1.66 20.27 8.65
CA ILE A 93 -0.76 19.28 8.03
C ILE A 93 -0.65 18.03 8.91
N ILE A 94 -0.49 18.19 10.22
CA ILE A 94 -0.44 17.05 11.16
C ILE A 94 -1.72 16.22 11.07
N THR A 95 -2.89 16.84 11.05
CA THR A 95 -4.17 16.13 10.92
C THR A 95 -4.26 15.34 9.62
N LEU A 96 -3.83 15.93 8.51
CA LEU A 96 -3.80 15.24 7.21
C LEU A 96 -2.80 14.09 7.18
N LEU A 97 -1.62 14.27 7.79
CA LEU A 97 -0.62 13.22 7.92
C LEU A 97 -1.14 12.03 8.74
N GLU A 98 -1.82 12.30 9.85
CA GLU A 98 -2.42 11.25 10.70
C GLU A 98 -3.51 10.48 9.96
N LYS A 99 -4.35 11.18 9.19
CA LYS A 99 -5.37 10.54 8.35
C LYS A 99 -4.72 9.66 7.27
N LEU A 100 -3.68 10.15 6.62
CA LEU A 100 -2.94 9.39 5.60
C LEU A 100 -2.34 8.11 6.20
N VAL A 101 -1.73 8.19 7.37
CA VAL A 101 -1.21 7.02 8.11
C VAL A 101 -2.30 6.01 8.40
N PHE A 102 -3.44 6.48 8.87
CA PHE A 102 -4.58 5.61 9.14
C PHE A 102 -5.03 4.87 7.88
N ASP A 103 -5.19 5.58 6.77
CA ASP A 103 -5.62 5.00 5.49
C ASP A 103 -4.58 4.01 4.95
N ILE A 104 -3.30 4.31 5.09
CA ILE A 104 -2.20 3.41 4.70
C ILE A 104 -2.20 2.12 5.52
N LYS A 105 -2.33 2.22 6.84
CA LYS A 105 -2.40 1.05 7.72
C LYS A 105 -3.63 0.20 7.42
N TYR A 106 -4.74 0.83 7.11
CA TYR A 106 -5.97 0.14 6.70
C TYR A 106 -5.78 -0.62 5.38
N SER A 107 -5.12 0.01 4.39
CA SER A 107 -4.78 -0.64 3.11
C SER A 107 -3.90 -1.86 3.31
N LYS A 108 -2.89 -1.75 4.16
CA LYS A 108 -1.98 -2.86 4.47
C LYS A 108 -2.73 -4.02 5.10
N LYS A 109 -3.58 -3.75 6.09
CA LYS A 109 -4.41 -4.77 6.73
C LYS A 109 -5.34 -5.45 5.72
N HIS A 110 -5.94 -4.66 4.85
CA HIS A 110 -6.80 -5.18 3.79
C HIS A 110 -6.04 -6.10 2.84
N LEU A 111 -4.81 -5.72 2.45
CA LEU A 111 -3.94 -6.58 1.64
C LEU A 111 -3.64 -7.89 2.37
N GLU A 112 -3.31 -7.85 3.66
CA GLU A 112 -3.07 -9.04 4.48
C GLU A 112 -4.32 -9.94 4.51
N ASP A 113 -5.50 -9.37 4.64
CA ASP A 113 -6.78 -10.12 4.63
C ASP A 113 -7.01 -10.82 3.28
N VAL A 114 -6.74 -10.15 2.16
CA VAL A 114 -6.83 -10.74 0.82
C VAL A 114 -5.83 -11.89 0.67
N LEU A 115 -4.59 -11.70 1.09
CA LEU A 115 -3.56 -12.72 1.01
C LEU A 115 -3.89 -13.94 1.89
N ASN A 116 -4.42 -13.72 3.08
CA ASN A 116 -4.87 -14.79 3.97
C ASN A 116 -6.05 -15.56 3.39
N TYR A 117 -6.98 -14.87 2.73
CA TYR A 117 -8.11 -15.52 2.07
C TYR A 117 -7.64 -16.45 0.93
N ILE A 118 -6.71 -16.00 0.11
CA ILE A 118 -6.14 -16.81 -0.99
C ILE A 118 -5.42 -18.05 -0.44
N GLY A 119 -4.75 -17.94 0.71
CA GLY A 119 -4.11 -19.06 1.39
C GLY A 119 -5.08 -19.98 2.13
N SER A 120 -6.37 -19.67 2.15
CA SER A 120 -7.40 -20.45 2.86
C SER A 120 -7.94 -21.62 2.05
N ASN A 121 -8.57 -22.58 2.76
CA ASN A 121 -9.23 -23.71 2.12
C ASN A 121 -10.41 -23.28 1.22
N ASN A 122 -11.12 -22.21 1.59
CA ASN A 122 -12.23 -21.70 0.78
C ASN A 122 -11.79 -21.30 -0.63
N PHE A 123 -10.61 -20.69 -0.76
CA PHE A 123 -10.04 -20.34 -2.06
C PHE A 123 -9.64 -21.57 -2.87
N LYS A 124 -9.14 -22.63 -2.23
CA LYS A 124 -8.80 -23.90 -2.92
C LYS A 124 -10.00 -24.55 -3.58
N PHE A 125 -11.16 -24.50 -2.94
CA PHE A 125 -12.39 -25.10 -3.47
C PHE A 125 -13.09 -24.23 -4.50
N SER A 126 -13.06 -22.92 -4.31
CA SER A 126 -13.66 -21.95 -5.21
C SER A 126 -12.69 -20.76 -5.38
N PRO A 127 -11.80 -20.79 -6.39
CA PRO A 127 -10.75 -19.79 -6.56
C PRO A 127 -11.31 -18.45 -7.07
N SER A 128 -11.96 -17.72 -6.20
CA SER A 128 -12.45 -16.36 -6.42
C SER A 128 -12.33 -15.57 -5.13
N VAL A 129 -12.01 -14.29 -5.24
CA VAL A 129 -11.99 -13.39 -4.10
C VAL A 129 -13.37 -12.76 -3.94
N PRO A 130 -13.96 -12.74 -2.72
CA PRO A 130 -15.25 -12.10 -2.51
C PRO A 130 -15.26 -10.66 -2.98
N GLU A 131 -16.34 -10.24 -3.62
CA GLU A 131 -16.49 -8.87 -4.13
C GLU A 131 -16.34 -7.81 -3.02
N GLU A 132 -16.78 -8.13 -1.81
CA GLU A 132 -16.63 -7.27 -0.64
C GLU A 132 -15.15 -6.92 -0.34
N LEU A 133 -14.25 -7.89 -0.50
CA LEU A 133 -12.82 -7.66 -0.32
C LEU A 133 -12.23 -6.81 -1.44
N LEU A 134 -12.69 -6.97 -2.68
CA LEU A 134 -12.23 -6.18 -3.82
C LEU A 134 -12.74 -4.74 -3.76
N SER A 135 -14.00 -4.52 -3.41
CA SER A 135 -14.59 -3.17 -3.33
C SER A 135 -13.96 -2.30 -2.24
N LYS A 136 -13.55 -2.88 -1.10
CA LYS A 136 -12.83 -2.17 -0.04
C LYS A 136 -11.50 -1.61 -0.53
N SER A 137 -10.81 -2.30 -1.43
CA SER A 137 -9.56 -1.83 -2.02
C SER A 137 -9.75 -0.54 -2.82
N ASP A 138 -10.77 -0.48 -3.67
CA ASP A 138 -11.06 0.69 -4.50
C ASP A 138 -11.43 1.92 -3.66
N ASN A 139 -12.30 1.75 -2.67
CA ASN A 139 -12.69 2.82 -1.76
C ASN A 139 -11.50 3.37 -0.97
N ASN A 140 -10.63 2.50 -0.53
CA ASN A 140 -9.46 2.88 0.25
C ASN A 140 -8.42 3.62 -0.61
N GLN A 141 -8.19 3.19 -1.84
CA GLN A 141 -7.33 3.90 -2.78
C GLN A 141 -7.87 5.31 -3.09
N HIS A 142 -9.18 5.45 -3.25
CA HIS A 142 -9.83 6.73 -3.44
C HIS A 142 -9.59 7.67 -2.24
N ASN A 143 -9.74 7.17 -1.02
CA ASN A 143 -9.49 7.93 0.21
C ASN A 143 -8.04 8.38 0.31
N ILE A 144 -7.08 7.51 -0.02
CA ILE A 144 -5.65 7.85 -0.01
C ILE A 144 -5.36 8.96 -1.01
N LEU A 145 -5.87 8.88 -2.23
CA LEU A 145 -5.67 9.90 -3.26
C LEU A 145 -6.27 11.25 -2.85
N GLU A 146 -7.46 11.25 -2.29
CA GLU A 146 -8.12 12.47 -1.81
C GLU A 146 -7.32 13.13 -0.68
N THR A 147 -6.88 12.36 0.32
CA THR A 147 -6.06 12.86 1.43
C THR A 147 -4.71 13.37 0.93
N LYS A 148 -4.08 12.67 0.00
CA LYS A 148 -2.83 13.08 -0.63
C LYS A 148 -2.97 14.43 -1.35
N GLU A 149 -4.05 14.64 -2.09
CA GLU A 149 -4.30 15.90 -2.79
C GLU A 149 -4.49 17.06 -1.81
N LYS A 150 -5.29 16.86 -0.75
CA LYS A 150 -5.47 17.85 0.32
C LYS A 150 -4.14 18.18 1.02
N LEU A 151 -3.32 17.15 1.27
CA LEU A 151 -2.01 17.31 1.89
C LEU A 151 -1.07 18.13 0.99
N MET A 152 -1.03 17.84 -0.32
CA MET A 152 -0.21 18.62 -1.27
C MET A 152 -0.59 20.09 -1.26
N ASN A 153 -1.86 20.40 -1.24
CA ASN A 153 -2.35 21.79 -1.19
C ASN A 153 -1.96 22.47 0.12
N ALA A 154 -2.10 21.78 1.25
CA ALA A 154 -1.69 22.30 2.56
C ALA A 154 -0.18 22.56 2.64
N LEU A 155 0.64 21.68 2.07
CA LEU A 155 2.09 21.85 2.02
C LEU A 155 2.50 23.06 1.16
N ARG A 156 1.85 23.26 0.02
CA ARG A 156 2.08 24.44 -0.83
C ARG A 156 1.75 25.74 -0.09
N LEU A 157 0.58 25.80 0.55
CA LEU A 157 0.17 26.96 1.32
C LEU A 157 1.13 27.25 2.49
N ASP A 158 1.68 26.22 3.12
CA ASP A 158 2.67 26.39 4.18
C ASP A 158 3.99 26.98 3.64
N LEU A 159 4.43 26.52 2.46
CA LEU A 159 5.61 27.10 1.80
C LEU A 159 5.41 28.56 1.40
N ASP A 160 4.22 28.94 0.97
CA ASP A 160 3.90 30.31 0.56
C ASP A 160 3.95 31.31 1.74
N LYS A 161 3.85 30.82 2.98
CA LYS A 161 3.96 31.66 4.20
C LYS A 161 5.40 32.00 4.59
N ILE A 162 6.37 31.35 4.01
CA ILE A 162 7.80 31.61 4.27
C ILE A 162 8.30 32.76 3.39
#